data_9cd2fb29eddeb2d406e6f14f9988f6f8
#
_entry.id   9cd2fb29eddeb2d406e6f14f9988f6f8
#
_cell.length_a   1.000
_cell.length_b   1.000
_cell.length_c   1.000
_cell.angle_alpha   90.00
_cell.angle_beta   90.00
_cell.angle_gamma   90.00
#
_symmetry.space_group_name_H-M   'P 1'
#
loop_
_entity.id
_entity.type
_entity.pdbx_description
1 polymer ?
#
loop_
_entity_poly.entity_id
_entity_poly.type
_entity_poly.pdbx_seq_one_letter_code
_entity_poly.pdbx_strand_id
1 'polypeptide(L)'
;MTVEPARAPSLYAALAAGRPVDVEVSGVAADSLGARRVGEIAFAMATASPPISLLVDDEEILRARDLMWRDYRIAAEAGAATAYAALTGGAYRPEPNERVALIVCGANTDPATLR
;
A
#
# COMPACT_ATOMS: atom_id res chain seq x y z
N MET A 1 -2.15 -0.76 -11.01
CA MET A 1 -2.64 -0.02 -9.82
C MET A 1 -1.57 -0.02 -8.75
N THR A 2 -1.41 1.08 -8.03
CA THR A 2 -0.54 1.20 -6.86
C THR A 2 -1.35 1.68 -5.67
N VAL A 3 -1.00 1.19 -4.47
CA VAL A 3 -1.62 1.62 -3.22
C VAL A 3 -0.49 1.99 -2.26
N GLU A 4 -0.57 3.18 -1.68
CA GLU A 4 0.41 3.66 -0.71
C GLU A 4 -0.30 4.12 0.58
N PRO A 5 0.38 4.05 1.74
CA PRO A 5 -0.11 4.70 2.94
C PRO A 5 -0.20 6.21 2.72
N ALA A 6 -1.26 6.85 3.18
CA ALA A 6 -1.40 8.31 3.09
C ALA A 6 -0.24 9.06 3.80
N ARG A 7 0.42 8.39 4.75
CA ARG A 7 1.56 8.93 5.51
C ARG A 7 2.94 8.53 4.95
N ALA A 8 2.99 7.82 3.78
CA ALA A 8 4.22 7.46 3.07
C ALA A 8 3.97 7.42 1.55
N PRO A 9 3.52 8.53 0.91
CA PRO A 9 2.97 8.56 -0.44
C PRO A 9 4.03 8.96 -1.48
N SER A 10 5.18 8.27 -1.55
CA SER A 10 6.31 8.75 -2.37
C SER A 10 6.05 8.70 -3.87
N LEU A 11 5.41 7.65 -4.37
CA LEU A 11 5.06 7.54 -5.80
C LEU A 11 3.87 8.46 -6.14
N TYR A 12 2.85 8.49 -5.29
CA TYR A 12 1.69 9.36 -5.48
C TYR A 12 2.10 10.83 -5.61
N ALA A 13 2.95 11.31 -4.70
CA ALA A 13 3.46 12.68 -4.73
C ALA A 13 4.33 12.95 -5.96
N ALA A 14 5.16 11.98 -6.37
CA ALA A 14 6.00 12.10 -7.55
C ALA A 14 5.17 12.18 -8.84
N LEU A 15 4.12 11.37 -8.97
CA LEU A 15 3.21 11.41 -10.12
C LEU A 15 2.48 12.76 -10.20
N ALA A 16 2.01 13.29 -9.06
CA ALA A 16 1.38 14.60 -9.00
C ALA A 16 2.34 15.75 -9.34
N ALA A 17 3.62 15.63 -8.93
CA ALA A 17 4.64 16.64 -9.21
C ALA A 17 5.28 16.52 -10.61
N GLY A 18 5.06 15.41 -11.34
CA GLY A 18 5.72 15.11 -12.61
C GLY A 18 7.20 14.80 -12.49
N ARG A 19 7.72 14.57 -11.29
CA ARG A 19 9.12 14.24 -10.98
C ARG A 19 9.24 13.63 -9.59
N PRO A 20 10.29 12.83 -9.29
CA PRO A 20 10.57 12.41 -7.94
C PRO A 20 10.72 13.58 -6.98
N VAL A 21 10.01 13.54 -5.85
CA VAL A 21 10.03 14.54 -4.78
C VAL A 21 10.19 13.85 -3.42
N ASP A 22 10.72 14.59 -2.45
CA ASP A 22 10.80 14.09 -1.07
C ASP A 22 9.46 14.30 -0.37
N VAL A 23 9.06 13.30 0.41
CA VAL A 23 7.86 13.33 1.25
C VAL A 23 8.21 13.08 2.71
N GLU A 24 7.38 13.57 3.61
CA GLU A 24 7.40 13.13 5.00
C GLU A 24 6.90 11.68 5.08
N VAL A 25 7.58 10.88 5.90
CA VAL A 25 7.24 9.46 6.10
C VAL A 25 6.97 9.19 7.56
N SER A 26 5.82 8.61 7.83
CA SER A 26 5.38 8.22 9.17
C SER A 26 4.31 7.10 9.07
N GLY A 27 3.72 6.73 10.20
CA GLY A 27 2.62 5.77 10.25
C GLY A 27 3.04 4.33 10.35
N VAL A 28 2.06 3.44 10.33
CA VAL A 28 2.20 2.02 10.67
C VAL A 28 3.01 1.21 9.65
N ALA A 29 3.17 1.69 8.43
CA ALA A 29 3.92 1.02 7.38
C ALA A 29 5.27 1.71 7.07
N ALA A 30 5.72 2.66 7.90
CA ALA A 30 6.94 3.42 7.66
C ALA A 30 8.22 2.56 7.67
N ASP A 31 8.22 1.45 8.39
CA ASP A 31 9.34 0.50 8.44
C ASP A 31 9.51 -0.33 7.15
N SER A 32 8.43 -0.57 6.43
CA SER A 32 8.42 -1.39 5.22
C SER A 32 8.20 -0.60 3.93
N LEU A 33 7.48 0.52 3.98
CA LEU A 33 7.19 1.40 2.84
C LEU A 33 7.74 2.82 3.01
N GLY A 34 8.74 2.99 3.86
CA GLY A 34 9.24 4.28 4.30
C GLY A 34 10.23 4.99 3.36
N ALA A 35 10.24 4.70 2.07
CA ALA A 35 11.05 5.45 1.14
C ALA A 35 10.54 6.90 1.00
N ARG A 36 11.36 7.87 1.41
CA ARG A 36 11.01 9.30 1.33
C ARG A 36 10.94 9.84 -0.09
N ARG A 37 11.48 9.09 -1.06
CA ARG A 37 11.52 9.47 -2.46
C ARG A 37 11.42 8.22 -3.33
N VAL A 38 10.57 8.25 -4.34
CA VAL A 38 10.49 7.16 -5.32
C VAL A 38 11.78 7.09 -6.14
N GLY A 39 12.24 5.87 -6.43
CA GLY A 39 13.41 5.65 -7.28
C GLY A 39 13.14 6.03 -8.75
N GLU A 40 14.19 6.47 -9.46
CA GLU A 40 14.11 6.92 -10.86
C GLU A 40 13.54 5.85 -11.81
N ILE A 41 13.93 4.58 -11.63
CA ILE A 41 13.43 3.48 -12.45
C ILE A 41 11.93 3.27 -12.26
N ALA A 42 11.49 3.22 -11.00
CA ALA A 42 10.08 3.04 -10.67
C ALA A 42 9.23 4.22 -11.17
N PHE A 43 9.74 5.44 -11.03
CA PHE A 43 9.07 6.63 -11.54
C PHE A 43 8.97 6.62 -13.08
N ALA A 44 10.06 6.27 -13.79
CA ALA A 44 10.06 6.16 -15.24
C ALA A 44 9.05 5.13 -15.74
N MET A 45 8.96 3.97 -15.09
CA MET A 45 7.97 2.93 -15.42
C MET A 45 6.54 3.41 -15.17
N ALA A 46 6.29 4.05 -14.03
CA ALA A 46 4.98 4.58 -13.69
C ALA A 46 4.54 5.71 -14.63
N THR A 47 5.48 6.51 -15.13
CA THR A 47 5.20 7.57 -16.11
C THR A 47 4.91 7.00 -17.50
N ALA A 48 5.63 5.94 -17.91
CA ALA A 48 5.43 5.28 -19.20
C ALA A 48 4.07 4.53 -19.26
N SER A 49 3.60 4.01 -18.12
CA SER A 49 2.30 3.34 -17.98
C SER A 49 1.64 3.78 -16.68
N PRO A 50 0.96 4.95 -16.67
CA PRO A 50 0.43 5.54 -15.45
C PRO A 50 -0.56 4.62 -14.73
N PRO A 51 -0.29 4.24 -13.48
CA PRO A 51 -1.22 3.43 -12.69
C PRO A 51 -2.36 4.29 -12.13
N ILE A 52 -3.46 3.64 -11.79
CA ILE A 52 -4.38 4.19 -10.79
C ILE A 52 -3.60 4.19 -9.47
N SER A 53 -3.39 5.35 -8.88
CA SER A 53 -2.64 5.52 -7.64
C SER A 53 -3.59 5.89 -6.51
N LEU A 54 -3.62 5.07 -5.47
CA LEU A 54 -4.56 5.16 -4.35
C LEU A 54 -3.80 5.36 -3.05
N LEU A 55 -4.43 6.06 -2.12
CA LEU A 55 -3.96 6.23 -0.74
C LEU A 55 -4.94 5.55 0.22
N VAL A 56 -4.40 4.97 1.29
CA VAL A 56 -5.16 4.35 2.38
C VAL A 56 -4.62 4.82 3.74
N ASP A 57 -5.49 4.89 4.72
CA ASP A 57 -5.13 5.34 6.06
C ASP A 57 -4.56 4.21 6.93
N ASP A 58 -3.83 4.59 7.99
CA ASP A 58 -3.21 3.66 8.93
C ASP A 58 -4.24 2.69 9.56
N GLU A 59 -5.42 3.18 9.90
CA GLU A 59 -6.49 2.35 10.49
C GLU A 59 -7.00 1.29 9.52
N GLU A 60 -7.11 1.64 8.24
CA GLU A 60 -7.52 0.70 7.19
C GLU A 60 -6.45 -0.37 6.96
N ILE A 61 -5.17 0.02 7.01
CA ILE A 61 -4.04 -0.92 6.90
C ILE A 61 -4.05 -1.93 8.06
N LEU A 62 -4.18 -1.45 9.30
CA LEU A 62 -4.24 -2.32 10.47
C LEU A 62 -5.44 -3.26 10.43
N ARG A 63 -6.61 -2.75 10.04
CA ARG A 63 -7.81 -3.56 9.87
C ARG A 63 -7.63 -4.63 8.79
N ALA A 64 -7.05 -4.27 7.66
CA ALA A 64 -6.77 -5.21 6.57
C ALA A 64 -5.80 -6.31 7.03
N ARG A 65 -4.77 -5.97 7.80
CA ARG A 65 -3.82 -6.93 8.37
C ARG A 65 -4.53 -7.94 9.29
N ASP A 66 -5.41 -7.46 10.16
CA ASP A 66 -6.16 -8.32 11.07
C ASP A 66 -7.16 -9.21 10.31
N LEU A 67 -7.83 -8.69 9.27
CA LEU A 67 -8.66 -9.49 8.37
C LEU A 67 -7.89 -10.60 7.66
N MET A 68 -6.68 -10.30 7.15
CA MET A 68 -5.81 -11.30 6.52
C MET A 68 -5.48 -12.45 7.48
N TRP A 69 -5.19 -12.12 8.72
CA TRP A 69 -4.93 -13.12 9.74
C TRP A 69 -6.18 -13.91 10.13
N ARG A 70 -7.27 -13.21 10.46
CA ARG A 70 -8.49 -13.83 10.95
C ARG A 70 -9.13 -14.76 9.92
N ASP A 71 -9.23 -14.29 8.67
CA ASP A 71 -10.04 -14.95 7.65
C ASP A 71 -9.22 -15.93 6.79
N TYR A 72 -7.93 -15.65 6.61
CA TYR A 72 -7.05 -16.43 5.73
C TYR A 72 -5.82 -17.04 6.43
N ARG A 73 -5.58 -16.71 7.70
CA ARG A 73 -4.36 -17.13 8.43
C ARG A 73 -3.06 -16.65 7.77
N ILE A 74 -3.11 -15.50 7.13
CA ILE A 74 -1.95 -14.87 6.52
C ILE A 74 -1.39 -13.84 7.51
N ALA A 75 -0.20 -14.11 8.05
CA ALA A 75 0.55 -13.16 8.87
C ALA A 75 1.26 -12.19 7.93
N ALA A 76 0.72 -10.98 7.77
CA ALA A 76 1.29 -9.94 6.91
C ALA A 76 1.81 -8.77 7.74
N GLU A 77 2.88 -8.14 7.30
CA GLU A 77 3.29 -6.84 7.81
C GLU A 77 2.39 -5.71 7.28
N ALA A 78 2.45 -4.53 7.88
CA ALA A 78 1.60 -3.41 7.51
C ALA A 78 1.78 -3.00 6.04
N GLY A 79 3.01 -2.99 5.53
CA GLY A 79 3.28 -2.70 4.12
C GLY A 79 2.60 -3.68 3.15
N ALA A 80 2.64 -4.98 3.46
CA ALA A 80 1.98 -6.00 2.65
C ALA A 80 0.44 -5.92 2.73
N ALA A 81 -0.12 -5.49 3.86
CA ALA A 81 -1.56 -5.32 4.03
C ALA A 81 -2.12 -4.06 3.34
N THR A 82 -1.26 -3.10 2.97
CA THR A 82 -1.65 -1.83 2.34
C THR A 82 -2.48 -2.03 1.07
N ALA A 83 -2.09 -2.99 0.21
CA ALA A 83 -2.85 -3.28 -1.00
C ALA A 83 -4.25 -3.84 -0.70
N TYR A 84 -4.39 -4.69 0.34
CA TYR A 84 -5.69 -5.23 0.75
C TYR A 84 -6.57 -4.15 1.40
N ALA A 85 -5.98 -3.19 2.09
CA ALA A 85 -6.69 -2.06 2.67
C ALA A 85 -7.49 -1.25 1.64
N ALA A 86 -6.98 -1.12 0.41
CA ALA A 86 -7.71 -0.43 -0.66
C ALA A 86 -9.05 -1.10 -1.00
N LEU A 87 -9.11 -2.43 -0.93
CA LEU A 87 -10.37 -3.17 -1.14
C LEU A 87 -11.27 -3.12 0.08
N THR A 88 -10.74 -3.41 1.27
CA THR A 88 -11.54 -3.49 2.51
C THR A 88 -12.01 -2.14 3.00
N GLY A 89 -11.25 -1.08 2.75
CA GLY A 89 -11.59 0.32 3.06
C GLY A 89 -12.43 0.99 1.97
N GLY A 90 -12.56 0.38 0.78
CA GLY A 90 -13.37 0.89 -0.32
C GLY A 90 -12.70 1.98 -1.15
N ALA A 91 -11.40 2.22 -0.99
CA ALA A 91 -10.61 3.10 -1.86
C ALA A 91 -10.57 2.56 -3.30
N TYR A 92 -10.69 1.25 -3.47
CA TYR A 92 -10.93 0.58 -4.74
C TYR A 92 -12.18 -0.28 -4.65
N ARG A 93 -13.06 -0.14 -5.62
CA ARG A 93 -14.27 -0.95 -5.77
C ARG A 93 -14.21 -1.69 -7.09
N PRO A 94 -13.98 -3.02 -7.06
CA PRO A 94 -13.95 -3.82 -8.28
C PRO A 94 -15.29 -3.77 -9.04
N GLU A 95 -15.21 -3.80 -10.35
CA GLU A 95 -16.39 -3.98 -11.20
C GLU A 95 -17.00 -5.39 -11.03
N PRO A 96 -18.28 -5.59 -11.33
CA PRO A 96 -18.89 -6.91 -11.32
C PRO A 96 -18.09 -7.90 -12.18
N ASN A 97 -17.70 -9.04 -11.59
CA ASN A 97 -16.88 -10.09 -12.20
C ASN A 97 -15.41 -9.71 -12.47
N GLU A 98 -14.92 -8.58 -11.98
CA GLU A 98 -13.51 -8.24 -12.04
C GLU A 98 -12.68 -9.20 -11.18
N ARG A 99 -11.57 -9.68 -11.71
CA ARG A 99 -10.60 -10.49 -10.99
C ARG A 99 -9.45 -9.61 -10.53
N VAL A 100 -9.33 -9.42 -9.23
CA VAL A 100 -8.28 -8.61 -8.61
C VAL A 100 -7.22 -9.52 -8.00
N ALA A 101 -5.96 -9.28 -8.35
CA ALA A 101 -4.82 -9.94 -7.72
C ALA A 101 -4.11 -8.96 -6.77
N LEU A 102 -3.78 -9.44 -5.59
CA LEU A 102 -3.01 -8.73 -4.58
C LEU A 102 -1.67 -9.41 -4.37
N ILE A 103 -0.60 -8.64 -4.28
CA ILE A 103 0.72 -9.16 -3.93
C ILE A 103 0.92 -8.96 -2.42
N VAL A 104 0.98 -10.07 -1.68
CA VAL A 104 1.36 -10.07 -0.26
C VAL A 104 2.86 -10.22 -0.19
N CYS A 105 3.57 -9.11 -0.09
CA CYS A 105 5.01 -9.04 -0.31
C CYS A 105 5.88 -9.12 0.95
N GLY A 106 5.30 -9.25 2.15
CA GLY A 106 6.09 -9.32 3.38
C GLY A 106 5.33 -9.85 4.58
N ALA A 107 6.07 -10.52 5.46
CA ALA A 107 5.56 -11.14 6.70
C ALA A 107 6.47 -10.81 7.91
N ASN A 108 7.21 -9.71 7.85
CA ASN A 108 8.06 -9.26 8.96
C ASN A 108 7.18 -8.63 10.06
N THR A 109 6.42 -9.47 10.74
CA THR A 109 5.48 -9.06 11.80
C THR A 109 5.53 -10.04 12.96
N ASP A 110 5.28 -9.55 14.17
CA ASP A 110 5.09 -10.40 15.35
C ASP A 110 3.65 -10.94 15.33
N PRO A 111 3.43 -12.27 15.21
CA PRO A 111 2.10 -12.87 15.23
C PRO A 111 1.27 -12.52 16.48
N ALA A 112 1.92 -12.23 17.61
CA ALA A 112 1.24 -11.82 18.84
C ALA A 112 0.53 -10.46 18.72
N THR A 113 0.84 -9.67 17.70
CA THR A 113 0.20 -8.39 17.41
C THR A 113 -1.00 -8.50 16.47
N LEU A 114 -1.26 -9.67 15.90
CA LEU A 114 -2.40 -9.93 15.00
C LEU A 114 -3.66 -10.27 15.80
N ARG A 115 -4.81 -9.80 15.33
CA ARG A 115 -6.11 -9.93 16.03
C ARG A 115 -7.20 -10.50 15.16
#